data_9f81690c67e4523e51f245b7c31cf189
#
_entry.id   9f81690c67e4523e51f245b7c31cf189
#
_cell.length_a   1.000
_cell.length_b   1.000
_cell.length_c   1.000
_cell.angle_alpha   90.00
_cell.angle_beta   90.00
_cell.angle_gamma   90.00
#
_symmetry.space_group_name_H-M   'P 1'
#
loop_
_entity.id
_entity.type
_entity.pdbx_description
1 polymer ?
#
loop_
_entity_poly.entity_id
_entity_poly.type
_entity_poly.pdbx_seq_one_letter_code
_entity_poly.pdbx_strand_id
1 'polypeptide(L)'
;MVKGKTPMIQVKDLYKVYQVGNTKVYALNGVDFTIYKGEFCAIVGPSGSGKSTLLNMMAGLEKPSKGEIVIAGKHIEKLSENQLVAFRRKHVGFIFQSYNLLKTMNAVENVALPLSFRGVPKKIRNEKAKEYIKLVGLEKQMKHLANEMSGGQQQRVGIARALASDPQIIFADEPTGNLDSKTTKEILNLMQRIVREQNQTLIMVTHDNYIAQFADRQFHIVDGKIFKIEEQHHEDAEEDTGNEVG
;
A
#
# COMPACT_ATOMS: atom_id res chain seq x y z
N MET A 1 18.91 -5.48 -15.63
CA MET A 1 18.90 -4.57 -14.45
C MET A 1 18.85 -3.15 -14.99
N VAL A 2 17.85 -2.37 -14.61
CA VAL A 2 17.77 -0.95 -14.94
C VAL A 2 18.88 -0.23 -14.19
N LYS A 3 19.84 0.37 -14.92
CA LYS A 3 21.00 1.06 -14.31
C LYS A 3 20.52 2.16 -13.36
N GLY A 4 20.91 2.08 -12.09
CA GLY A 4 20.71 3.13 -11.08
C GLY A 4 19.55 2.97 -10.11
N LYS A 5 18.59 2.04 -10.32
CA LYS A 5 17.46 1.83 -9.39
C LYS A 5 17.78 0.76 -8.34
N THR A 6 17.52 1.06 -7.06
CA THR A 6 17.71 0.11 -5.94
C THR A 6 16.50 -0.80 -5.79
N PRO A 7 16.66 -2.14 -5.88
CA PRO A 7 15.55 -3.07 -5.65
C PRO A 7 15.00 -2.94 -4.21
N MET A 8 13.68 -2.80 -4.10
CA MET A 8 12.96 -2.80 -2.83
C MET A 8 12.31 -4.14 -2.57
N ILE A 9 11.61 -4.69 -3.58
CA ILE A 9 10.98 -6.01 -3.52
C ILE A 9 11.46 -6.82 -4.72
N GLN A 10 11.93 -8.04 -4.48
CA GLN A 10 12.24 -9.01 -5.52
C GLN A 10 11.43 -10.28 -5.25
N VAL A 11 10.66 -10.70 -6.21
CA VAL A 11 9.86 -11.93 -6.19
C VAL A 11 10.41 -12.85 -7.25
N LYS A 12 10.69 -14.12 -6.89
CA LYS A 12 11.30 -15.10 -7.79
C LYS A 12 10.64 -16.45 -7.65
N ASP A 13 10.19 -16.99 -8.78
CA ASP A 13 9.57 -18.32 -8.94
C ASP A 13 8.50 -18.57 -7.85
N LEU A 14 7.61 -17.59 -7.63
CA LEU A 14 6.68 -17.58 -6.51
C LEU A 14 5.43 -18.37 -6.81
N TYR A 15 5.12 -19.36 -5.95
CA TYR A 15 3.92 -20.17 -6.03
C TYR A 15 3.12 -20.08 -4.73
N LYS A 16 1.80 -20.10 -4.88
CA LYS A 16 0.87 -20.33 -3.78
C LYS A 16 -0.19 -21.32 -4.21
N VAL A 17 -0.25 -22.43 -3.49
CA VAL A 17 -1.19 -23.52 -3.71
C VAL A 17 -2.04 -23.72 -2.48
N TYR A 18 -3.34 -23.67 -2.65
CA TYR A 18 -4.31 -24.01 -1.62
C TYR A 18 -4.88 -25.40 -1.87
N GLN A 19 -5.09 -26.17 -0.81
CA GLN A 19 -5.81 -27.43 -0.87
C GLN A 19 -7.28 -27.18 -0.53
N VAL A 20 -8.17 -27.40 -1.50
CA VAL A 20 -9.63 -27.27 -1.33
C VAL A 20 -10.25 -28.65 -1.55
N GLY A 21 -10.54 -29.35 -0.46
CA GLY A 21 -10.92 -30.76 -0.52
C GLY A 21 -9.82 -31.58 -1.17
N ASN A 22 -10.14 -32.30 -2.25
CA ASN A 22 -9.19 -33.11 -3.03
C ASN A 22 -8.53 -32.35 -4.20
N THR A 23 -8.83 -31.07 -4.37
CA THR A 23 -8.35 -30.28 -5.53
C THR A 23 -7.26 -29.30 -5.07
N LYS A 24 -6.20 -29.17 -5.87
CA LYS A 24 -5.19 -28.12 -5.70
C LYS A 24 -5.58 -26.89 -6.52
N VAL A 25 -5.64 -25.74 -5.86
CA VAL A 25 -5.89 -24.44 -6.50
C VAL A 25 -4.61 -23.63 -6.48
N TYR A 26 -4.08 -23.30 -7.66
CA TYR A 26 -2.88 -22.48 -7.82
C TYR A 26 -3.28 -21.01 -7.84
N ALA A 27 -3.21 -20.34 -6.68
CA ALA A 27 -3.49 -18.91 -6.59
C ALA A 27 -2.35 -18.07 -7.18
N LEU A 28 -1.09 -18.56 -7.09
CA LEU A 28 0.06 -18.02 -7.82
C LEU A 28 0.83 -19.17 -8.46
N ASN A 29 1.37 -18.95 -9.67
CA ASN A 29 1.92 -19.98 -10.50
C ASN A 29 3.19 -19.52 -11.23
N GLY A 30 4.30 -19.38 -10.50
CA GLY A 30 5.60 -18.97 -11.04
C GLY A 30 5.64 -17.47 -11.35
N VAL A 31 5.47 -16.63 -10.33
CA VAL A 31 5.50 -15.17 -10.45
C VAL A 31 6.90 -14.64 -10.23
N ASP A 32 7.39 -13.83 -11.19
CA ASP A 32 8.71 -13.18 -11.16
C ASP A 32 8.59 -11.69 -11.46
N PHE A 33 9.09 -10.83 -10.57
CA PHE A 33 9.23 -9.40 -10.81
C PHE A 33 10.12 -8.70 -9.78
N THR A 34 10.47 -7.45 -10.09
CA THR A 34 11.19 -6.56 -9.17
C THR A 34 10.48 -5.21 -9.10
N ILE A 35 10.28 -4.69 -7.88
CA ILE A 35 9.83 -3.33 -7.59
C ILE A 35 11.02 -2.56 -7.00
N TYR A 36 11.22 -1.32 -7.44
CA TYR A 36 12.33 -0.49 -7.00
C TYR A 36 11.88 0.52 -5.92
N LYS A 37 12.85 1.01 -5.17
CA LYS A 37 12.61 2.00 -4.11
C LYS A 37 12.02 3.29 -4.69
N GLY A 38 10.98 3.82 -4.03
CA GLY A 38 10.31 5.05 -4.42
C GLY A 38 9.31 4.90 -5.58
N GLU A 39 9.06 3.67 -6.07
CA GLU A 39 8.06 3.44 -7.11
C GLU A 39 6.65 3.33 -6.52
N PHE A 40 5.67 3.88 -7.22
CA PHE A 40 4.26 3.57 -7.06
C PHE A 40 3.88 2.49 -8.09
N CYS A 41 3.59 1.29 -7.64
CA CYS A 41 3.22 0.16 -8.49
C CYS A 41 1.76 -0.24 -8.30
N ALA A 42 1.08 -0.64 -9.39
CA ALA A 42 -0.24 -1.25 -9.36
C ALA A 42 -0.17 -2.71 -9.82
N ILE A 43 -0.81 -3.61 -9.08
CA ILE A 43 -1.07 -5.00 -9.48
C ILE A 43 -2.52 -5.06 -9.94
N VAL A 44 -2.73 -5.35 -11.22
CA VAL A 44 -4.04 -5.23 -11.90
C VAL A 44 -4.47 -6.57 -12.45
N GLY A 45 -5.74 -6.89 -12.34
CA GLY A 45 -6.32 -8.09 -12.92
C GLY A 45 -7.75 -8.37 -12.44
N PRO A 46 -8.45 -9.33 -13.03
CA PRO A 46 -9.81 -9.69 -12.66
C PRO A 46 -9.89 -10.24 -11.22
N SER A 47 -11.12 -10.33 -10.70
CA SER A 47 -11.34 -11.00 -9.40
C SER A 47 -10.86 -12.45 -9.46
N GLY A 48 -10.24 -12.93 -8.40
CA GLY A 48 -9.71 -14.30 -8.32
C GLY A 48 -8.36 -14.52 -9.03
N SER A 49 -7.76 -13.53 -9.69
CA SER A 49 -6.47 -13.69 -10.39
C SER A 49 -5.23 -13.87 -9.50
N GLY A 50 -5.37 -13.77 -8.16
CA GLY A 50 -4.25 -13.94 -7.21
C GLY A 50 -3.67 -12.63 -6.65
N LYS A 51 -4.24 -11.44 -6.95
CA LYS A 51 -3.74 -10.12 -6.51
C LYS A 51 -3.57 -10.00 -5.01
N SER A 52 -4.65 -10.21 -4.25
CA SER A 52 -4.62 -10.10 -2.77
C SER A 52 -3.74 -11.18 -2.15
N THR A 53 -3.67 -12.38 -2.75
CA THR A 53 -2.74 -13.44 -2.34
C THR A 53 -1.29 -12.97 -2.50
N LEU A 54 -0.94 -12.38 -3.65
CA LEU A 54 0.40 -11.84 -3.91
C LEU A 54 0.74 -10.72 -2.92
N LEU A 55 -0.19 -9.78 -2.72
CA LEU A 55 -0.03 -8.68 -1.76
C LEU A 55 0.19 -9.21 -0.34
N ASN A 56 -0.61 -10.17 0.11
CA ASN A 56 -0.47 -10.77 1.45
C ASN A 56 0.87 -11.45 1.65
N MET A 57 1.40 -12.13 0.63
CA MET A 57 2.71 -12.77 0.73
C MET A 57 3.84 -11.75 0.76
N MET A 58 3.81 -10.72 -0.08
CA MET A 58 4.79 -9.63 -0.02
C MET A 58 4.74 -8.87 1.31
N ALA A 59 3.55 -8.72 1.88
CA ALA A 59 3.39 -8.13 3.20
C ALA A 59 3.80 -9.04 4.36
N GLY A 60 4.17 -10.29 4.10
CA GLY A 60 4.50 -11.27 5.12
C GLY A 60 3.31 -11.66 6.01
N LEU A 61 2.09 -11.57 5.49
CA LEU A 61 0.87 -12.05 6.15
C LEU A 61 0.61 -13.52 5.85
N GLU A 62 1.18 -14.02 4.75
CA GLU A 62 1.04 -15.40 4.32
C GLU A 62 2.36 -15.90 3.71
N LYS A 63 2.70 -17.16 3.97
CA LYS A 63 3.91 -17.76 3.40
C LYS A 63 3.64 -18.36 2.03
N PRO A 64 4.61 -18.27 1.10
CA PRO A 64 4.53 -18.95 -0.18
C PRO A 64 4.61 -20.47 -0.03
N SER A 65 4.07 -21.21 -1.02
CA SER A 65 4.27 -22.66 -1.12
C SER A 65 5.66 -22.99 -1.70
N LYS A 66 6.20 -22.11 -2.57
CA LYS A 66 7.53 -22.19 -3.18
C LYS A 66 7.94 -20.81 -3.67
N GLY A 67 9.25 -20.59 -3.83
CA GLY A 67 9.83 -19.36 -4.37
C GLY A 67 10.37 -18.45 -3.28
N GLU A 68 10.85 -17.29 -3.70
CA GLU A 68 11.55 -16.34 -2.83
C GLU A 68 10.89 -14.97 -2.87
N ILE A 69 10.85 -14.30 -1.72
CA ILE A 69 10.44 -12.91 -1.57
C ILE A 69 11.50 -12.17 -0.78
N VAL A 70 12.26 -11.33 -1.46
CA VAL A 70 13.31 -10.51 -0.83
C VAL A 70 12.83 -9.08 -0.73
N ILE A 71 12.80 -8.52 0.48
CA ILE A 71 12.39 -7.13 0.74
C ILE A 71 13.52 -6.40 1.46
N ALA A 72 13.98 -5.30 0.87
CA ALA A 72 15.12 -4.54 1.37
C ALA A 72 16.33 -5.45 1.72
N GLY A 73 16.61 -6.44 0.87
CA GLY A 73 17.69 -7.42 1.03
C GLY A 73 17.41 -8.56 2.00
N LYS A 74 16.20 -8.67 2.59
CA LYS A 74 15.83 -9.73 3.52
C LYS A 74 14.89 -10.76 2.88
N HIS A 75 15.21 -12.03 2.98
CA HIS A 75 14.37 -13.16 2.61
C HIS A 75 13.22 -13.32 3.62
N ILE A 76 12.05 -12.77 3.32
CA ILE A 76 10.92 -12.78 4.26
C ILE A 76 10.23 -14.16 4.33
N GLU A 77 10.31 -14.96 3.28
CA GLU A 77 9.78 -16.32 3.24
C GLU A 77 10.47 -17.25 4.23
N LYS A 78 11.72 -16.93 4.65
CA LYS A 78 12.51 -17.71 5.63
C LYS A 78 12.25 -17.28 7.06
N LEU A 79 11.55 -16.16 7.28
CA LEU A 79 11.31 -15.64 8.63
C LEU A 79 10.26 -16.49 9.37
N SER A 80 10.45 -16.64 10.69
CA SER A 80 9.42 -17.19 11.58
C SER A 80 8.25 -16.21 11.75
N GLU A 81 7.11 -16.68 12.27
CA GLU A 81 5.95 -15.82 12.49
C GLU A 81 6.26 -14.60 13.38
N ASN A 82 7.02 -14.81 14.47
CA ASN A 82 7.44 -13.71 15.34
C ASN A 82 8.33 -12.70 14.62
N GLN A 83 9.23 -13.17 13.76
CA GLN A 83 10.09 -12.31 12.93
C GLN A 83 9.27 -11.55 11.87
N LEU A 84 8.25 -12.19 11.27
CA LEU A 84 7.32 -11.53 10.33
C LEU A 84 6.50 -10.44 11.03
N VAL A 85 6.04 -10.67 12.27
CA VAL A 85 5.37 -9.64 13.09
C VAL A 85 6.30 -8.44 13.32
N ALA A 86 7.55 -8.70 13.71
CA ALA A 86 8.54 -7.64 13.93
C ALA A 86 8.87 -6.89 12.61
N PHE A 87 8.98 -7.63 11.50
CA PHE A 87 9.20 -7.07 10.17
C PHE A 87 8.06 -6.14 9.76
N ARG A 88 6.80 -6.61 9.81
CA ARG A 88 5.62 -5.80 9.48
C ARG A 88 5.55 -4.52 10.32
N ARG A 89 5.71 -4.66 11.64
CA ARG A 89 5.69 -3.53 12.56
C ARG A 89 6.68 -2.43 12.21
N LYS A 90 7.84 -2.80 11.64
CA LYS A 90 8.94 -1.87 11.35
C LYS A 90 8.91 -1.32 9.92
N HIS A 91 8.53 -2.15 8.93
CA HIS A 91 8.81 -1.87 7.54
C HIS A 91 7.55 -1.70 6.67
N VAL A 92 6.36 -2.06 7.19
CA VAL A 92 5.15 -2.15 6.38
C VAL A 92 4.05 -1.24 6.91
N GLY A 93 3.43 -0.47 6.01
CA GLY A 93 2.16 0.21 6.21
C GLY A 93 1.05 -0.44 5.40
N PHE A 94 -0.19 -0.38 5.89
CA PHE A 94 -1.36 -0.94 5.20
C PHE A 94 -2.46 0.09 5.03
N ILE A 95 -3.00 0.18 3.80
CA ILE A 95 -4.21 0.91 3.45
C ILE A 95 -5.24 -0.12 2.98
N PHE A 96 -6.44 -0.12 3.58
CA PHE A 96 -7.49 -1.10 3.31
C PHE A 96 -8.69 -0.46 2.63
N GLN A 97 -9.39 -1.23 1.82
CA GLN A 97 -10.65 -0.84 1.18
C GLN A 97 -11.73 -0.46 2.21
N SER A 98 -11.84 -1.22 3.30
CA SER A 98 -12.83 -0.99 4.38
C SER A 98 -12.32 -0.07 5.49
N TYR A 99 -11.26 0.72 5.22
CA TYR A 99 -10.60 1.65 6.15
C TYR A 99 -10.04 0.98 7.41
N ASN A 100 -10.71 -0.01 7.99
CA ASN A 100 -10.34 -0.76 9.19
C ASN A 100 -9.97 0.15 10.38
N LEU A 101 -10.74 1.24 10.57
CA LEU A 101 -10.59 2.14 11.72
C LEU A 101 -11.31 1.54 12.95
N LEU A 102 -10.69 1.70 14.10
CA LEU A 102 -11.32 1.36 15.38
C LEU A 102 -12.37 2.42 15.72
N LYS A 103 -13.63 2.01 15.71
CA LYS A 103 -14.81 2.89 15.87
C LYS A 103 -14.86 3.60 17.24
N THR A 104 -14.22 3.02 18.24
CA THR A 104 -14.12 3.56 19.61
C THR A 104 -12.99 4.56 19.80
N MET A 105 -12.19 4.78 18.76
CA MET A 105 -11.04 5.69 18.76
C MET A 105 -11.28 6.86 17.79
N ASN A 106 -10.82 8.05 18.19
CA ASN A 106 -10.81 9.22 17.31
C ASN A 106 -9.71 9.11 16.24
N ALA A 107 -9.64 10.10 15.31
CA ALA A 107 -8.68 10.09 14.21
C ALA A 107 -7.23 10.04 14.71
N VAL A 108 -6.86 10.85 15.72
CA VAL A 108 -5.50 10.86 16.30
C VAL A 108 -5.14 9.50 16.91
N GLU A 109 -6.05 8.88 17.63
CA GLU A 109 -5.84 7.59 18.28
C GLU A 109 -5.69 6.46 17.26
N ASN A 110 -6.50 6.45 16.19
CA ASN A 110 -6.36 5.50 15.08
C ASN A 110 -5.00 5.62 14.39
N VAL A 111 -4.56 6.85 14.09
CA VAL A 111 -3.25 7.09 13.45
C VAL A 111 -2.09 6.77 14.38
N ALA A 112 -2.22 7.01 15.69
CA ALA A 112 -1.21 6.68 16.70
C ALA A 112 -1.08 5.17 17.00
N LEU A 113 -2.05 4.35 16.59
CA LEU A 113 -2.13 2.94 16.96
C LEU A 113 -0.88 2.11 16.59
N PRO A 114 -0.32 2.19 15.37
CA PRO A 114 0.90 1.47 15.03
C PRO A 114 2.10 1.84 15.92
N LEU A 115 2.21 3.11 16.29
CA LEU A 115 3.27 3.59 17.19
C LEU A 115 3.09 3.07 18.63
N SER A 116 1.84 2.87 19.04
CA SER A 116 1.54 2.28 20.35
C SER A 116 2.05 0.83 20.44
N PHE A 117 1.90 0.03 19.37
CA PHE A 117 2.45 -1.32 19.29
C PHE A 117 3.98 -1.36 19.21
N ARG A 118 4.63 -0.24 18.91
CA ARG A 118 6.08 -0.06 18.94
C ARG A 118 6.59 0.44 20.31
N GLY A 119 5.69 0.62 21.29
CA GLY A 119 6.03 1.09 22.62
C GLY A 119 6.33 2.61 22.70
N VAL A 120 5.97 3.39 21.66
CA VAL A 120 6.21 4.86 21.68
C VAL A 120 5.32 5.53 22.72
N PRO A 121 5.87 6.38 23.60
CA PRO A 121 5.11 7.08 24.64
C PRO A 121 3.93 7.87 24.09
N LYS A 122 2.80 7.92 24.84
CA LYS A 122 1.52 8.52 24.38
C LYS A 122 1.68 9.95 23.86
N LYS A 123 2.46 10.79 24.53
CA LYS A 123 2.68 12.18 24.11
C LYS A 123 3.33 12.24 22.74
N ILE A 124 4.42 11.49 22.53
CA ILE A 124 5.19 11.48 21.28
C ILE A 124 4.36 10.92 20.13
N ARG A 125 3.71 9.76 20.32
CA ARG A 125 2.92 9.15 19.26
C ARG A 125 1.70 9.99 18.83
N ASN A 126 1.09 10.71 19.79
CA ASN A 126 -0.04 11.58 19.47
C ASN A 126 0.41 12.84 18.70
N GLU A 127 1.53 13.43 19.03
CA GLU A 127 2.07 14.57 18.26
C GLU A 127 2.41 14.13 16.82
N LYS A 128 3.09 12.99 16.67
CA LYS A 128 3.38 12.44 15.34
C LYS A 128 2.10 12.11 14.57
N ALA A 129 1.09 11.55 15.22
CA ALA A 129 -0.21 11.28 14.58
C ALA A 129 -0.89 12.56 14.09
N LYS A 130 -0.83 13.65 14.85
CA LYS A 130 -1.38 14.95 14.41
C LYS A 130 -0.66 15.51 13.18
N GLU A 131 0.66 15.33 13.07
CA GLU A 131 1.44 15.72 11.88
C GLU A 131 0.93 14.98 10.62
N TYR A 132 0.74 13.65 10.69
CA TYR A 132 0.20 12.88 9.57
C TYR A 132 -1.25 13.19 9.26
N ILE A 133 -2.08 13.53 10.26
CA ILE A 133 -3.45 14.01 10.03
C ILE A 133 -3.47 15.34 9.28
N LYS A 134 -2.54 16.26 9.59
CA LYS A 134 -2.37 17.50 8.83
C LYS A 134 -1.92 17.22 7.40
N LEU A 135 -0.96 16.31 7.21
CA LEU A 135 -0.47 15.92 5.88
C LEU A 135 -1.60 15.45 4.95
N VAL A 136 -2.62 14.78 5.50
CA VAL A 136 -3.78 14.31 4.73
C VAL A 136 -4.95 15.31 4.70
N GLY A 137 -4.79 16.53 5.28
CA GLY A 137 -5.77 17.61 5.25
C GLY A 137 -6.98 17.40 6.17
N LEU A 138 -6.77 16.82 7.36
CA LEU A 138 -7.84 16.51 8.31
C LEU A 138 -7.66 17.17 9.68
N GLU A 139 -7.10 18.38 9.74
CA GLU A 139 -6.85 19.11 10.99
C GLU A 139 -8.13 19.31 11.83
N LYS A 140 -9.24 19.58 11.15
CA LYS A 140 -10.53 19.82 11.81
C LYS A 140 -11.16 18.54 12.36
N GLN A 141 -10.79 17.36 11.82
CA GLN A 141 -11.34 16.05 12.16
C GLN A 141 -10.51 15.27 13.21
N MET A 142 -9.48 15.85 13.79
CA MET A 142 -8.56 15.16 14.73
C MET A 142 -9.26 14.43 15.88
N LYS A 143 -10.38 14.98 16.36
CA LYS A 143 -11.13 14.44 17.50
C LYS A 143 -12.37 13.62 17.08
N HIS A 144 -12.71 13.58 15.79
CA HIS A 144 -13.88 12.84 15.29
C HIS A 144 -13.65 11.32 15.41
N LEU A 145 -14.69 10.61 15.75
CA LEU A 145 -14.77 9.15 15.67
C LEU A 145 -14.99 8.71 14.21
N ALA A 146 -14.71 7.44 13.90
CA ALA A 146 -14.85 6.93 12.54
C ALA A 146 -16.27 7.11 11.96
N ASN A 147 -17.31 6.95 12.77
CA ASN A 147 -18.72 7.11 12.37
C ASN A 147 -19.15 8.58 12.18
N GLU A 148 -18.34 9.54 12.57
CA GLU A 148 -18.55 10.97 12.38
C GLU A 148 -17.85 11.51 11.12
N MET A 149 -17.19 10.63 10.36
CA MET A 149 -16.39 10.98 9.19
C MET A 149 -16.97 10.38 7.91
N SER A 150 -16.89 11.12 6.79
CA SER A 150 -17.19 10.58 5.47
C SER A 150 -16.22 9.45 5.06
N GLY A 151 -16.57 8.64 4.06
CA GLY A 151 -15.71 7.57 3.54
C GLY A 151 -14.34 8.08 3.12
N GLY A 152 -14.28 9.20 2.40
CA GLY A 152 -13.02 9.83 2.00
C GLY A 152 -12.18 10.34 3.18
N GLN A 153 -12.82 10.87 4.23
CA GLN A 153 -12.14 11.26 5.46
C GLN A 153 -11.59 10.03 6.21
N GLN A 154 -12.38 8.96 6.33
CA GLN A 154 -11.93 7.70 6.92
C GLN A 154 -10.73 7.11 6.15
N GLN A 155 -10.74 7.16 4.82
CA GLN A 155 -9.64 6.69 4.00
C GLN A 155 -8.37 7.53 4.20
N ARG A 156 -8.50 8.86 4.29
CA ARG A 156 -7.37 9.75 4.63
C ARG A 156 -6.78 9.42 6.01
N VAL A 157 -7.60 9.10 7.01
CA VAL A 157 -7.13 8.61 8.32
C VAL A 157 -6.41 7.26 8.17
N GLY A 158 -6.93 6.34 7.34
CA GLY A 158 -6.27 5.07 7.00
C GLY A 158 -4.88 5.26 6.38
N ILE A 159 -4.75 6.21 5.45
CA ILE A 159 -3.47 6.61 4.83
C ILE A 159 -2.52 7.20 5.89
N ALA A 160 -2.97 8.14 6.69
CA ALA A 160 -2.18 8.72 7.77
C ALA A 160 -1.69 7.67 8.77
N ARG A 161 -2.54 6.69 9.12
CA ARG A 161 -2.18 5.55 9.97
C ARG A 161 -1.10 4.68 9.34
N ALA A 162 -1.20 4.38 8.05
CA ALA A 162 -0.21 3.59 7.33
C ALA A 162 1.17 4.25 7.35
N LEU A 163 1.20 5.59 7.25
CA LEU A 163 2.43 6.40 7.24
C LEU A 163 3.05 6.60 8.64
N ALA A 164 2.24 6.59 9.71
CA ALA A 164 2.65 7.03 11.04
C ALA A 164 3.88 6.30 11.60
N SER A 165 4.14 5.07 11.16
CA SER A 165 5.31 4.28 11.56
C SER A 165 6.54 4.48 10.67
N ASP A 166 6.55 5.43 9.73
CA ASP A 166 7.59 5.64 8.71
C ASP A 166 7.98 4.32 8.03
N PRO A 167 7.02 3.62 7.38
CA PRO A 167 7.30 2.34 6.77
C PRO A 167 8.18 2.53 5.52
N GLN A 168 8.93 1.51 5.13
CA GLN A 168 9.65 1.51 3.86
C GLN A 168 8.73 1.20 2.67
N ILE A 169 7.65 0.45 2.93
CA ILE A 169 6.71 -0.01 1.93
C ILE A 169 5.29 0.16 2.44
N ILE A 170 4.41 0.64 1.57
CA ILE A 170 2.98 0.74 1.81
C ILE A 170 2.27 -0.23 0.87
N PHE A 171 1.46 -1.12 1.41
CA PHE A 171 0.54 -1.96 0.66
C PHE A 171 -0.87 -1.37 0.73
N ALA A 172 -1.55 -1.29 -0.42
CA ALA A 172 -2.91 -0.77 -0.53
C ALA A 172 -3.79 -1.79 -1.26
N ASP A 173 -4.77 -2.34 -0.55
CA ASP A 173 -5.73 -3.30 -1.11
C ASP A 173 -7.03 -2.57 -1.46
N GLU A 174 -7.25 -2.35 -2.76
CA GLU A 174 -8.39 -1.62 -3.34
C GLU A 174 -8.73 -0.31 -2.59
N PRO A 175 -7.76 0.62 -2.42
CA PRO A 175 -7.88 1.73 -1.45
C PRO A 175 -8.99 2.73 -1.74
N THR A 176 -9.61 2.67 -2.91
CA THR A 176 -10.68 3.57 -3.35
C THR A 176 -11.97 2.86 -3.73
N GLY A 177 -12.06 1.54 -3.53
CA GLY A 177 -13.20 0.72 -3.96
C GLY A 177 -14.55 1.08 -3.34
N ASN A 178 -14.57 1.85 -2.23
CA ASN A 178 -15.79 2.30 -1.54
C ASN A 178 -16.02 3.82 -1.67
N LEU A 179 -15.35 4.50 -2.63
CA LEU A 179 -15.40 5.95 -2.79
C LEU A 179 -16.04 6.33 -4.13
N ASP A 180 -16.64 7.52 -4.19
CA ASP A 180 -17.09 8.11 -5.44
C ASP A 180 -15.89 8.54 -6.32
N SER A 181 -16.13 8.77 -7.61
CA SER A 181 -15.08 9.05 -8.59
C SER A 181 -14.25 10.29 -8.28
N LYS A 182 -14.87 11.35 -7.73
CA LYS A 182 -14.17 12.59 -7.36
C LYS A 182 -13.23 12.35 -6.19
N THR A 183 -13.74 11.75 -5.12
CA THR A 183 -12.98 11.39 -3.92
C THR A 183 -11.87 10.40 -4.26
N THR A 184 -12.12 9.42 -5.14
CA THR A 184 -11.13 8.48 -5.67
C THR A 184 -9.92 9.22 -6.27
N LYS A 185 -10.16 10.17 -7.17
CA LYS A 185 -9.08 10.95 -7.79
C LYS A 185 -8.28 11.75 -6.76
N GLU A 186 -8.95 12.38 -5.80
CA GLU A 186 -8.28 13.12 -4.70
C GLU A 186 -7.39 12.22 -3.85
N ILE A 187 -7.86 11.01 -3.51
CA ILE A 187 -7.09 10.03 -2.73
C ILE A 187 -5.88 9.52 -3.51
N LEU A 188 -6.03 9.20 -4.79
CA LEU A 188 -4.93 8.72 -5.63
C LEU A 188 -3.85 9.80 -5.82
N ASN A 189 -4.24 11.05 -6.07
CA ASN A 189 -3.33 12.19 -6.13
C ASN A 189 -2.58 12.40 -4.80
N LEU A 190 -3.29 12.27 -3.66
CA LEU A 190 -2.66 12.33 -2.34
C LEU A 190 -1.62 11.21 -2.19
N MET A 191 -1.93 9.98 -2.60
CA MET A 191 -1.00 8.85 -2.51
C MET A 191 0.22 9.06 -3.41
N GLN A 192 0.06 9.53 -4.66
CA GLN A 192 1.17 9.88 -5.55
C GLN A 192 2.09 10.94 -4.93
N ARG A 193 1.50 12.03 -4.42
CA ARG A 193 2.26 13.10 -3.76
C ARG A 193 3.10 12.57 -2.59
N ILE A 194 2.50 11.76 -1.72
CA ILE A 194 3.19 11.17 -0.57
C ILE A 194 4.36 10.29 -1.00
N VAL A 195 4.17 9.45 -2.02
CA VAL A 195 5.23 8.58 -2.57
C VAL A 195 6.42 9.43 -3.04
N ARG A 196 6.15 10.51 -3.79
CA ARG A 196 7.19 11.40 -4.33
C ARG A 196 7.90 12.19 -3.22
N GLU A 197 7.13 12.89 -2.37
CA GLU A 197 7.68 13.77 -1.34
C GLU A 197 8.44 13.01 -0.23
N GLN A 198 7.99 11.80 0.12
CA GLN A 198 8.57 11.03 1.22
C GLN A 198 9.44 9.85 0.75
N ASN A 199 9.64 9.72 -0.57
CA ASN A 199 10.40 8.62 -1.18
C ASN A 199 9.94 7.23 -0.68
N GLN A 200 8.61 7.05 -0.55
CA GLN A 200 7.97 5.81 -0.13
C GLN A 200 7.81 4.87 -1.32
N THR A 201 7.79 3.57 -1.07
CA THR A 201 7.41 2.58 -2.09
C THR A 201 5.98 2.14 -1.83
N LEU A 202 5.10 2.29 -2.82
CA LEU A 202 3.67 1.96 -2.71
C LEU A 202 3.29 0.86 -3.69
N ILE A 203 2.64 -0.18 -3.18
CA ILE A 203 2.08 -1.25 -3.99
C ILE A 203 0.57 -1.27 -3.79
N MET A 204 -0.16 -0.97 -4.85
CA MET A 204 -1.62 -0.96 -4.87
C MET A 204 -2.13 -2.19 -5.62
N VAL A 205 -3.16 -2.82 -5.09
CA VAL A 205 -3.96 -3.82 -5.80
C VAL A 205 -5.27 -3.19 -6.22
N THR A 206 -5.66 -3.38 -7.47
CA THR A 206 -6.96 -2.93 -8.01
C THR A 206 -7.41 -3.82 -9.15
N HIS A 207 -8.73 -3.86 -9.38
CA HIS A 207 -9.32 -4.45 -10.59
C HIS A 207 -9.71 -3.38 -11.62
N ASP A 208 -9.53 -2.10 -11.30
CA ASP A 208 -9.88 -0.96 -12.15
C ASP A 208 -8.64 -0.43 -12.87
N ASN A 209 -8.65 -0.52 -14.21
CA ASN A 209 -7.58 -0.03 -15.07
C ASN A 209 -7.39 1.49 -15.00
N TYR A 210 -8.47 2.26 -14.75
CA TYR A 210 -8.35 3.71 -14.59
C TYR A 210 -7.56 4.06 -13.33
N ILE A 211 -7.84 3.38 -12.21
CA ILE A 211 -7.12 3.57 -10.96
C ILE A 211 -5.63 3.17 -11.12
N ALA A 212 -5.36 2.12 -11.88
CA ALA A 212 -4.01 1.63 -12.13
C ALA A 212 -3.13 2.64 -12.90
N GLN A 213 -3.72 3.53 -13.70
CA GLN A 213 -2.98 4.56 -14.46
C GLN A 213 -2.27 5.60 -13.56
N PHE A 214 -2.64 5.70 -12.30
CA PHE A 214 -1.94 6.56 -11.34
C PHE A 214 -0.59 5.99 -10.88
N ALA A 215 -0.31 4.72 -11.15
CA ALA A 215 0.95 4.07 -10.80
C ALA A 215 2.01 4.27 -11.88
N ASP A 216 3.29 4.34 -11.47
CA ASP A 216 4.44 4.45 -12.39
C ASP A 216 4.62 3.15 -13.20
N ARG A 217 4.27 2.00 -12.60
CA ARG A 217 4.33 0.68 -13.25
C ARG A 217 3.11 -0.16 -12.90
N GLN A 218 2.62 -0.89 -13.90
CA GLN A 218 1.48 -1.79 -13.77
C GLN A 218 1.92 -3.23 -14.02
N PHE A 219 1.54 -4.13 -13.12
CA PHE A 219 1.76 -5.57 -13.21
C PHE A 219 0.42 -6.25 -13.45
N HIS A 220 0.21 -6.73 -14.69
CA HIS A 220 -1.04 -7.38 -15.07
C HIS A 220 -0.99 -8.86 -14.72
N ILE A 221 -1.91 -9.31 -13.84
CA ILE A 221 -1.98 -10.69 -13.36
C ILE A 221 -3.28 -11.36 -13.78
N VAL A 222 -3.17 -12.57 -14.36
CA VAL A 222 -4.28 -13.45 -14.70
C VAL A 222 -3.88 -14.88 -14.34
N ASP A 223 -4.80 -15.64 -13.75
CA ASP A 223 -4.61 -17.04 -13.36
C ASP A 223 -3.30 -17.29 -12.60
N GLY A 224 -2.99 -16.38 -11.67
CA GLY A 224 -1.80 -16.47 -10.83
C GLY A 224 -0.47 -16.19 -11.53
N LYS A 225 -0.47 -15.63 -12.74
CA LYS A 225 0.75 -15.29 -13.50
C LYS A 225 0.77 -13.83 -13.91
N ILE A 226 1.94 -13.19 -13.84
CA ILE A 226 2.14 -11.88 -14.46
C ILE A 226 2.41 -12.12 -15.95
N PHE A 227 1.53 -11.58 -16.82
CA PHE A 227 1.66 -11.73 -18.26
C PHE A 227 2.17 -10.45 -18.95
N LYS A 228 2.07 -9.30 -18.28
CA LYS A 228 2.50 -8.01 -18.81
C LYS A 228 2.95 -7.10 -17.69
N ILE A 229 4.00 -6.30 -17.95
CA ILE A 229 4.42 -5.19 -17.10
C ILE A 229 4.46 -3.95 -17.99
N GLU A 230 3.77 -2.89 -17.59
CA GLU A 230 3.73 -1.60 -18.28
C GLU A 230 4.37 -0.52 -17.43
N GLU A 231 5.17 0.34 -18.05
CA GLU A 231 5.71 1.56 -17.43
C GLU A 231 4.86 2.74 -17.89
N GLN A 232 4.43 3.58 -16.96
CA GLN A 232 3.72 4.83 -17.26
C GLN A 232 4.74 5.97 -17.16
N HIS A 233 4.82 6.76 -18.22
CA HIS A 233 5.53 8.04 -18.17
C HIS A 233 4.53 9.11 -17.73
N HIS A 234 4.56 9.48 -16.47
CA HIS A 234 3.88 10.69 -16.01
C HIS A 234 4.76 11.85 -16.43
N GLU A 235 4.33 12.61 -17.46
CA GLU A 235 4.91 13.92 -17.72
C GLU A 235 4.73 14.74 -16.43
N ASP A 236 5.82 15.28 -15.90
CA ASP A 236 5.76 16.19 -14.76
C ASP A 236 4.80 17.32 -15.17
N ALA A 237 3.68 17.44 -14.46
CA ALA A 237 2.77 18.56 -14.66
C ALA A 237 3.58 19.83 -14.34
N GLU A 238 4.06 20.50 -15.40
CA GLU A 238 4.59 21.85 -15.29
C GLU A 238 3.53 22.68 -14.57
N GLU A 239 3.94 23.33 -13.51
CA GLU A 239 3.14 24.32 -12.80
C GLU A 239 2.66 25.34 -13.84
N ASP A 240 1.36 25.29 -14.15
CA ASP A 240 0.70 26.36 -14.88
C ASP A 240 0.70 27.61 -13.97
N THR A 241 1.83 28.29 -13.97
CA THR A 241 1.93 29.65 -13.43
C THR A 241 1.22 30.56 -14.41
N GLY A 242 -0.11 30.53 -14.32
CA GLY A 242 -0.97 31.50 -15.02
C GLY A 242 -0.55 32.92 -14.68
N ASN A 243 0.25 33.48 -15.56
CA ASN A 243 0.53 34.89 -15.63
C ASN A 243 -0.77 35.60 -16.09
N GLU A 244 -1.64 35.97 -15.17
CA GLU A 244 -2.63 36.99 -15.43
C GLU A 244 -1.94 38.36 -15.39
N VAL A 245 -1.55 38.84 -16.56
CA VAL A 245 -1.26 40.24 -16.82
C VAL A 245 -2.42 40.77 -17.67
N GLY A 246 -3.14 41.75 -17.14
CA GLY A 246 -4.13 42.50 -17.87
C GLY A 246 -5.12 43.21 -16.97
#